data_3fe50a3f8856ce0a58e02e8033b5c2e4
#
_entry.id   3fe50a3f8856ce0a58e02e8033b5c2e4
#
_cell.length_a   1.000
_cell.length_b   1.000
_cell.length_c   1.000
_cell.angle_alpha   90.00
_cell.angle_beta   90.00
_cell.angle_gamma   90.00
#
_symmetry.space_group_name_H-M   'P 1'
#
loop_
_entity.id
_entity.type
_entity.pdbx_description
1 polymer ?
#
loop_
_entity_poly.entity_id
_entity_poly.type
_entity_poly.pdbx_seq_one_letter_code
_entity_poly.pdbx_strand_id
1 'polypeptide(L)'
;MRRLWLLSVVAVLGCTGKYVRPTGAAPIEATPARLERGGYLVNQVCSCGFCHSSREQGDILTETERADAFLGGGNVYHDEASGLAIWIPNLTHDAKTGLGLWSDDEVLRALRDGVRPDGRFLFPLMPYDNFQHLSDEDARAIVAYVRSAPPYHQKAPRQPLKLGLLYHLLFETFGVQLHRPARDVPPPASDPVSRGRYLAQIATCTYCHSAGKRGPRLPGDPLYMAGGEVPFEDPAIGKVWARNLTPDLETGLGRYSPAQVKAAIQSGVRLDGKKMAPPMSQLIPHYSGMTDGDLDAIVAFLKSLPPVHRAVPERQLVPALAADLR
;
A
#
# COMPACT_ATOMS: atom_id res chain seq x y z
N MET A 1 -0.86 -22.91 -42.40
CA MET A 1 -0.99 -22.87 -40.92
C MET A 1 0.01 -21.96 -40.21
N ARG A 2 1.25 -21.78 -40.69
CA ARG A 2 2.23 -20.84 -40.01
C ARG A 2 1.90 -19.33 -40.04
N ARG A 3 1.10 -18.88 -41.01
CA ARG A 3 0.76 -17.42 -41.13
C ARG A 3 -0.37 -16.97 -40.17
N LEU A 4 -1.23 -17.88 -39.69
CA LEU A 4 -2.28 -17.52 -38.71
C LEU A 4 -1.73 -17.27 -37.30
N TRP A 5 -0.64 -17.98 -36.93
CA TRP A 5 0.00 -17.77 -35.62
C TRP A 5 0.68 -16.39 -35.47
N LEU A 6 1.25 -15.88 -36.55
CA LEU A 6 1.87 -14.55 -36.55
C LEU A 6 0.83 -13.43 -36.42
N LEU A 7 -0.35 -13.60 -37.00
CA LEU A 7 -1.44 -12.63 -36.87
C LEU A 7 -2.05 -12.62 -35.47
N SER A 8 -2.11 -13.76 -34.79
CA SER A 8 -2.58 -13.85 -33.40
C SER A 8 -1.62 -13.18 -32.41
N VAL A 9 -0.31 -13.31 -32.62
CA VAL A 9 0.71 -12.66 -31.76
C VAL A 9 0.71 -11.14 -31.98
N VAL A 10 0.52 -10.65 -33.21
CA VAL A 10 0.45 -9.21 -33.51
C VAL A 10 -0.85 -8.59 -32.94
N ALA A 11 -1.96 -9.34 -32.94
CA ALA A 11 -3.21 -8.86 -32.34
C ALA A 11 -3.14 -8.71 -30.80
N VAL A 12 -2.36 -9.58 -30.14
CA VAL A 12 -2.14 -9.49 -28.68
C VAL A 12 -1.22 -8.30 -28.33
N LEU A 13 -0.21 -8.01 -29.14
CA LEU A 13 0.69 -6.86 -28.94
C LEU A 13 0.04 -5.50 -29.23
N GLY A 14 -1.04 -5.47 -29.99
CA GLY A 14 -1.77 -4.22 -30.32
C GLY A 14 -2.78 -3.76 -29.28
N CYS A 15 -3.03 -4.54 -28.22
CA CYS A 15 -3.99 -4.19 -27.16
C CYS A 15 -3.34 -3.55 -25.92
N THR A 16 -2.01 -3.50 -25.87
CA THR A 16 -1.27 -2.88 -24.78
C THR A 16 -1.38 -1.36 -24.92
N GLY A 17 -1.98 -0.68 -23.96
CA GLY A 17 -2.02 0.79 -23.89
C GLY A 17 -3.38 1.48 -24.01
N LYS A 18 -4.47 0.78 -24.32
CA LYS A 18 -5.79 1.43 -24.50
C LYS A 18 -6.45 1.97 -23.21
N TYR A 19 -5.94 1.61 -22.04
CA TYR A 19 -6.54 1.97 -20.75
C TYR A 19 -5.64 2.80 -19.85
N VAL A 20 -4.50 3.26 -20.36
CA VAL A 20 -3.60 4.11 -19.59
C VAL A 20 -4.12 5.54 -19.60
N ARG A 21 -4.22 6.16 -18.44
CA ARG A 21 -4.58 7.57 -18.29
C ARG A 21 -3.60 8.43 -19.10
N PRO A 22 -4.08 9.33 -19.98
CA PRO A 22 -3.21 10.27 -20.64
C PRO A 22 -2.51 11.15 -19.61
N THR A 23 -1.22 11.40 -19.78
CA THR A 23 -0.49 12.33 -18.94
C THR A 23 -0.74 13.76 -19.43
N GLY A 24 -1.16 14.65 -18.52
CA GLY A 24 -1.23 16.09 -18.75
C GLY A 24 0.14 16.74 -18.53
N ALA A 25 0.27 18.00 -18.93
CA ALA A 25 1.51 18.76 -18.82
C ALA A 25 1.51 19.80 -17.70
N ALA A 26 0.36 20.04 -17.04
CA ALA A 26 0.25 21.10 -16.03
C ALA A 26 0.85 20.67 -14.70
N PRO A 27 1.85 21.41 -14.16
CA PRO A 27 2.37 21.19 -12.83
C PRO A 27 1.29 21.34 -11.76
N ILE A 28 1.41 20.55 -10.69
CA ILE A 28 0.55 20.66 -9.52
C ILE A 28 1.07 21.80 -8.65
N GLU A 29 0.21 22.79 -8.42
CA GLU A 29 0.55 23.92 -7.56
C GLU A 29 0.75 23.43 -6.10
N ALA A 30 1.92 23.73 -5.54
CA ALA A 30 2.28 23.38 -4.15
C ALA A 30 1.77 24.45 -3.17
N THR A 31 0.45 24.61 -3.05
CA THR A 31 -0.13 25.53 -2.06
C THR A 31 0.17 25.06 -0.63
N PRO A 32 0.23 25.97 0.38
CA PRO A 32 0.44 25.57 1.77
C PRO A 32 -0.54 24.51 2.25
N ALA A 33 -1.82 24.63 1.90
CA ALA A 33 -2.85 23.67 2.28
C ALA A 33 -2.61 22.28 1.64
N ARG A 34 -2.18 22.22 0.36
CA ARG A 34 -1.80 20.95 -0.29
C ARG A 34 -0.57 20.33 0.34
N LEU A 35 0.44 21.12 0.68
CA LEU A 35 1.65 20.60 1.34
C LEU A 35 1.33 20.04 2.72
N GLU A 36 0.52 20.74 3.51
CA GLU A 36 0.06 20.26 4.82
C GLU A 36 -0.74 18.95 4.68
N ARG A 37 -1.74 18.95 3.80
CA ARG A 37 -2.55 17.74 3.55
C ARG A 37 -1.73 16.60 3.00
N GLY A 38 -0.85 16.86 2.04
CA GLY A 38 0.06 15.87 1.46
C GLY A 38 1.01 15.30 2.50
N GLY A 39 1.59 16.14 3.36
CA GLY A 39 2.43 15.71 4.46
C GLY A 39 1.69 14.78 5.43
N TYR A 40 0.47 15.13 5.81
CA TYR A 40 -0.37 14.27 6.63
C TYR A 40 -0.65 12.90 5.97
N LEU A 41 -1.01 12.90 4.69
CA LEU A 41 -1.29 11.67 3.96
C LEU A 41 -0.04 10.80 3.80
N VAL A 42 1.09 11.37 3.40
CA VAL A 42 2.35 10.67 3.16
C VAL A 42 2.93 10.07 4.44
N ASN A 43 2.92 10.86 5.53
CA ASN A 43 3.56 10.46 6.77
C ASN A 43 2.66 9.60 7.66
N GLN A 44 1.34 9.86 7.68
CA GLN A 44 0.44 9.25 8.66
C GLN A 44 -0.50 8.23 8.03
N VAL A 45 -1.23 8.59 6.96
CA VAL A 45 -2.30 7.74 6.45
C VAL A 45 -1.80 6.69 5.48
N CYS A 46 -1.12 7.12 4.40
CA CYS A 46 -0.61 6.22 3.37
C CYS A 46 0.75 5.58 3.73
N SER A 47 1.40 6.08 4.78
CA SER A 47 2.65 5.53 5.34
C SER A 47 3.73 5.28 4.28
N CYS A 48 3.91 6.24 3.35
CA CYS A 48 4.84 6.07 2.22
C CYS A 48 6.27 5.82 2.69
N GLY A 49 6.66 6.48 3.80
CA GLY A 49 7.96 6.31 4.45
C GLY A 49 8.24 4.86 4.84
N PHE A 50 7.22 4.10 5.26
CA PHE A 50 7.37 2.70 5.66
C PHE A 50 8.15 1.87 4.62
N CYS A 51 7.84 2.04 3.34
CA CYS A 51 8.58 1.36 2.27
C CYS A 51 9.71 2.24 1.69
N HIS A 52 9.45 3.54 1.51
CA HIS A 52 10.28 4.42 0.69
C HIS A 52 11.32 5.25 1.44
N SER A 53 11.32 5.30 2.79
CA SER A 53 12.44 5.88 3.53
C SER A 53 13.58 4.86 3.66
N SER A 54 14.82 5.31 3.43
CA SER A 54 15.98 4.41 3.47
C SER A 54 16.21 3.88 4.89
N ARG A 55 16.81 2.70 4.97
CA ARG A 55 17.26 2.03 6.21
C ARG A 55 18.73 1.70 6.12
N GLU A 56 19.36 1.35 7.24
CA GLU A 56 20.82 1.08 7.28
C GLU A 56 21.21 -0.09 6.36
N GLN A 57 20.53 -1.21 6.48
CA GLN A 57 20.76 -2.42 5.65
C GLN A 57 19.66 -2.63 4.60
N GLY A 58 18.64 -1.78 4.63
CA GLY A 58 17.54 -1.79 3.66
C GLY A 58 16.40 -2.75 3.98
N ASP A 59 16.32 -3.32 5.18
CA ASP A 59 15.23 -4.20 5.57
C ASP A 59 14.03 -3.41 6.11
N ILE A 60 12.93 -3.39 5.35
CA ILE A 60 11.71 -2.66 5.72
C ILE A 60 10.94 -3.24 6.90
N LEU A 61 11.27 -4.44 7.36
CA LEU A 61 10.49 -5.15 8.37
C LEU A 61 11.15 -5.17 9.73
N THR A 62 12.48 -5.14 9.78
CA THR A 62 13.25 -5.29 11.01
C THR A 62 13.98 -4.01 11.41
N GLU A 63 14.14 -3.05 10.50
CA GLU A 63 14.87 -1.80 10.74
C GLU A 63 13.94 -0.59 10.79
N THR A 64 14.37 0.44 11.49
CA THR A 64 13.69 1.74 11.55
C THR A 64 14.05 2.61 10.34
N GLU A 65 13.17 3.51 9.98
CA GLU A 65 13.41 4.51 8.94
C GLU A 65 14.47 5.51 9.36
N ARG A 66 15.33 5.88 8.43
CA ARG A 66 16.30 6.95 8.61
C ARG A 66 15.65 8.31 8.35
N ALA A 67 15.71 9.20 9.34
CA ALA A 67 15.14 10.55 9.21
C ALA A 67 15.86 11.42 8.16
N ASP A 68 17.17 11.21 7.97
CA ASP A 68 17.99 11.94 6.99
C ASP A 68 17.85 11.42 5.55
N ALA A 69 17.13 10.32 5.37
CA ALA A 69 16.91 9.67 4.08
C ALA A 69 15.42 9.38 3.83
N PHE A 70 14.56 10.29 4.26
CA PHE A 70 13.12 10.23 4.07
C PHE A 70 12.77 10.15 2.57
N LEU A 71 11.97 9.16 2.20
CA LEU A 71 11.58 8.82 0.82
C LEU A 71 12.76 8.49 -0.12
N GLY A 72 13.97 8.29 0.39
CA GLY A 72 15.19 8.03 -0.39
C GLY A 72 15.23 6.66 -1.07
N GLY A 73 14.37 5.73 -0.69
CA GLY A 73 14.33 4.38 -1.27
C GLY A 73 15.57 3.53 -0.96
N GLY A 74 15.90 2.62 -1.87
CA GLY A 74 17.06 1.75 -1.75
C GLY A 74 16.86 0.51 -0.87
N ASN A 75 15.69 0.38 -0.26
CA ASN A 75 15.33 -0.80 0.52
C ASN A 75 15.00 -1.98 -0.40
N VAL A 76 15.06 -3.18 0.15
CA VAL A 76 14.67 -4.41 -0.52
C VAL A 76 13.57 -5.13 0.28
N TYR A 77 12.60 -5.66 -0.43
CA TYR A 77 11.63 -6.62 0.10
C TYR A 77 11.90 -7.97 -0.55
N HIS A 78 12.09 -8.99 0.27
CA HIS A 78 12.23 -10.37 -0.18
C HIS A 78 10.87 -11.06 -0.15
N ASP A 79 10.38 -11.47 -1.32
CA ASP A 79 9.17 -12.27 -1.43
C ASP A 79 9.54 -13.76 -1.42
N GLU A 80 9.43 -14.39 -0.27
CA GLU A 80 9.78 -15.80 -0.07
C GLU A 80 8.98 -16.75 -0.97
N ALA A 81 7.71 -16.42 -1.24
CA ALA A 81 6.84 -17.26 -2.06
C ALA A 81 7.30 -17.34 -3.53
N SER A 82 7.84 -16.26 -4.06
CA SER A 82 8.34 -16.18 -5.43
C SER A 82 9.87 -16.26 -5.53
N GLY A 83 10.59 -16.14 -4.40
CA GLY A 83 12.04 -16.01 -4.35
C GLY A 83 12.57 -14.71 -4.95
N LEU A 84 11.77 -13.66 -4.97
CA LEU A 84 12.10 -12.39 -5.61
C LEU A 84 12.59 -11.35 -4.61
N ALA A 85 13.61 -10.60 -5.01
CA ALA A 85 14.05 -9.39 -4.32
C ALA A 85 13.47 -8.17 -5.06
N ILE A 86 12.61 -7.41 -4.38
CA ILE A 86 11.92 -6.25 -4.94
C ILE A 86 12.55 -5.00 -4.33
N TRP A 87 13.21 -4.20 -5.17
CA TRP A 87 13.87 -2.98 -4.75
C TRP A 87 12.89 -1.81 -4.75
N ILE A 88 12.81 -1.13 -3.60
CA ILE A 88 11.94 0.00 -3.37
C ILE A 88 12.59 1.27 -3.93
N PRO A 89 11.91 1.99 -4.85
CA PRO A 89 12.50 3.15 -5.51
C PRO A 89 12.56 4.39 -4.62
N ASN A 90 13.48 5.27 -4.97
CA ASN A 90 13.60 6.62 -4.45
C ASN A 90 12.45 7.49 -4.98
N LEU A 91 11.70 8.13 -4.09
CA LEU A 91 10.60 9.05 -4.43
C LEU A 91 11.01 10.52 -4.38
N THR A 92 12.22 10.84 -3.95
CA THR A 92 12.66 12.24 -3.86
C THR A 92 12.83 12.89 -5.23
N HIS A 93 12.98 14.21 -5.25
CA HIS A 93 13.17 14.99 -6.48
C HIS A 93 14.60 14.88 -7.06
N ASP A 94 15.34 13.83 -6.75
CA ASP A 94 16.63 13.56 -7.38
C ASP A 94 16.43 13.19 -8.87
N ALA A 95 17.10 13.91 -9.76
CA ALA A 95 16.94 13.73 -11.22
C ALA A 95 17.56 12.42 -11.75
N LYS A 96 18.51 11.82 -11.02
CA LYS A 96 19.23 10.63 -11.48
C LYS A 96 18.66 9.33 -10.92
N THR A 97 18.20 9.35 -9.69
CA THR A 97 17.80 8.15 -8.96
C THR A 97 16.38 8.18 -8.45
N GLY A 98 15.73 9.35 -8.42
CA GLY A 98 14.38 9.57 -7.95
C GLY A 98 13.39 9.96 -9.05
N LEU A 99 12.40 10.76 -8.67
CA LEU A 99 11.30 11.19 -9.54
C LEU A 99 11.56 12.55 -10.24
N GLY A 100 12.78 13.13 -10.14
CA GLY A 100 13.06 14.48 -10.58
C GLY A 100 12.81 14.73 -12.08
N LEU A 101 12.89 13.70 -12.93
CA LEU A 101 12.60 13.80 -14.37
C LEU A 101 11.17 13.43 -14.76
N TRP A 102 10.33 12.98 -13.81
CA TRP A 102 8.96 12.63 -14.09
C TRP A 102 8.07 13.87 -14.03
N SER A 103 7.07 13.97 -14.89
CA SER A 103 6.01 14.97 -14.72
C SER A 103 5.12 14.61 -13.51
N ASP A 104 4.38 15.59 -12.97
CA ASP A 104 3.47 15.36 -11.87
C ASP A 104 2.37 14.35 -12.23
N ASP A 105 1.91 14.39 -13.46
CA ASP A 105 0.90 13.46 -13.99
C ASP A 105 1.44 12.03 -14.13
N GLU A 106 2.73 11.86 -14.46
CA GLU A 106 3.39 10.55 -14.45
C GLU A 106 3.50 9.99 -13.03
N VAL A 107 3.76 10.84 -12.03
CA VAL A 107 3.75 10.42 -10.62
C VAL A 107 2.34 10.07 -10.17
N LEU A 108 1.31 10.87 -10.50
CA LEU A 108 -0.10 10.54 -10.25
C LEU A 108 -0.51 9.22 -10.87
N ARG A 109 -0.11 8.98 -12.12
CA ARG A 109 -0.37 7.72 -12.82
C ARG A 109 0.30 6.53 -12.14
N ALA A 110 1.54 6.68 -11.74
CA ALA A 110 2.24 5.63 -11.00
C ALA A 110 1.58 5.35 -9.63
N LEU A 111 1.17 6.40 -8.92
CA LEU A 111 0.52 6.29 -7.62
C LEU A 111 -0.84 5.57 -7.70
N ARG A 112 -1.69 5.98 -8.65
CA ARG A 112 -3.09 5.53 -8.70
C ARG A 112 -3.32 4.37 -9.67
N ASP A 113 -2.59 4.32 -10.77
CA ASP A 113 -2.79 3.33 -11.83
C ASP A 113 -1.68 2.28 -11.86
N GLY A 114 -0.63 2.45 -11.05
CA GLY A 114 0.51 1.54 -11.02
C GLY A 114 1.35 1.54 -12.31
N VAL A 115 1.27 2.59 -13.14
CA VAL A 115 1.92 2.66 -14.46
C VAL A 115 3.05 3.69 -14.48
N ARG A 116 4.24 3.26 -14.83
CA ARG A 116 5.45 4.08 -14.97
C ARG A 116 5.42 4.94 -16.25
N PRO A 117 6.32 5.96 -16.39
CA PRO A 117 6.43 6.74 -17.62
C PRO A 117 6.72 5.89 -18.86
N ASP A 118 7.48 4.82 -18.70
CA ASP A 118 7.84 3.88 -19.78
C ASP A 118 6.70 2.88 -20.13
N GLY A 119 5.52 3.05 -19.54
CA GLY A 119 4.34 2.22 -19.78
C GLY A 119 4.31 0.90 -18.98
N ARG A 120 5.38 0.55 -18.26
CA ARG A 120 5.44 -0.67 -17.46
C ARG A 120 4.66 -0.55 -16.16
N PHE A 121 4.05 -1.65 -15.73
CA PHE A 121 3.37 -1.71 -14.46
C PHE A 121 4.35 -1.79 -13.29
N LEU A 122 3.97 -1.17 -12.17
CA LEU A 122 4.63 -1.36 -10.88
C LEU A 122 4.32 -2.77 -10.36
N PHE A 123 5.26 -3.34 -9.62
CA PHE A 123 5.00 -4.58 -8.91
C PHE A 123 3.91 -4.35 -7.84
N PRO A 124 2.93 -5.27 -7.66
CA PRO A 124 1.77 -5.06 -6.78
C PRO A 124 2.08 -5.03 -5.28
N LEU A 125 3.36 -5.05 -4.89
CA LEU A 125 3.79 -4.65 -3.56
C LEU A 125 3.49 -3.16 -3.30
N MET A 126 3.62 -2.31 -4.34
CA MET A 126 3.07 -0.95 -4.31
C MET A 126 1.54 -1.05 -4.37
N PRO A 127 0.81 -0.63 -3.33
CA PRO A 127 -0.64 -0.88 -3.22
C PRO A 127 -1.46 0.14 -4.04
N TYR A 128 -1.14 0.28 -5.33
CA TYR A 128 -1.86 1.20 -6.22
C TYR A 128 -3.35 0.86 -6.33
N ASP A 129 -3.74 -0.42 -6.15
CA ASP A 129 -5.15 -0.82 -6.07
C ASP A 129 -5.89 -0.20 -4.88
N ASN A 130 -5.17 0.15 -3.81
CA ASN A 130 -5.70 0.93 -2.70
C ASN A 130 -5.68 2.43 -3.03
N PHE A 131 -4.59 2.92 -3.61
CA PHE A 131 -4.39 4.33 -3.91
C PHE A 131 -5.21 4.84 -5.11
N GLN A 132 -5.74 3.96 -5.97
CA GLN A 132 -6.71 4.37 -6.98
C GLN A 132 -7.96 5.04 -6.39
N HIS A 133 -8.27 4.75 -5.11
CA HIS A 133 -9.39 5.35 -4.38
C HIS A 133 -9.07 6.72 -3.77
N LEU A 134 -7.82 7.20 -3.84
CA LEU A 134 -7.50 8.57 -3.44
C LEU A 134 -8.37 9.56 -4.20
N SER A 135 -8.96 10.52 -3.49
CA SER A 135 -9.60 11.65 -4.15
C SER A 135 -8.59 12.40 -5.02
N ASP A 136 -9.07 13.09 -6.03
CA ASP A 136 -8.17 13.82 -6.93
C ASP A 136 -7.33 14.86 -6.20
N GLU A 137 -7.92 15.56 -5.22
CA GLU A 137 -7.18 16.53 -4.42
C GLU A 137 -6.18 15.87 -3.44
N ASP A 138 -6.54 14.76 -2.81
CA ASP A 138 -5.60 14.03 -1.94
C ASP A 138 -4.42 13.44 -2.73
N ALA A 139 -4.67 12.91 -3.92
CA ALA A 139 -3.61 12.43 -4.79
C ALA A 139 -2.67 13.56 -5.25
N ARG A 140 -3.22 14.73 -5.60
CA ARG A 140 -2.43 15.93 -5.94
C ARG A 140 -1.65 16.45 -4.73
N ALA A 141 -2.24 16.42 -3.54
CA ALA A 141 -1.58 16.82 -2.31
C ALA A 141 -0.38 15.91 -2.00
N ILE A 142 -0.52 14.60 -2.18
CA ILE A 142 0.59 13.65 -2.05
C ILE A 142 1.72 13.99 -3.03
N VAL A 143 1.41 14.20 -4.32
CA VAL A 143 2.43 14.54 -5.31
C VAL A 143 3.12 15.85 -4.99
N ALA A 144 2.38 16.91 -4.62
CA ALA A 144 2.96 18.19 -4.23
C ALA A 144 3.94 18.03 -3.06
N TYR A 145 3.56 17.26 -2.03
CA TYR A 145 4.41 17.02 -0.87
C TYR A 145 5.66 16.18 -1.22
N VAL A 146 5.51 15.10 -1.97
CA VAL A 146 6.64 14.27 -2.44
C VAL A 146 7.62 15.08 -3.28
N ARG A 147 7.13 16.00 -4.10
CA ARG A 147 7.96 16.94 -4.87
C ARG A 147 8.73 17.94 -4.00
N SER A 148 8.21 18.28 -2.83
CA SER A 148 8.88 19.18 -1.89
C SER A 148 9.97 18.50 -1.05
N ALA A 149 10.03 17.16 -1.07
CA ALA A 149 11.06 16.43 -0.34
C ALA A 149 12.46 16.75 -0.87
N PRO A 150 13.47 16.97 0.00
CA PRO A 150 14.84 17.23 -0.42
C PRO A 150 15.36 16.08 -1.30
N PRO A 151 16.15 16.39 -2.35
CA PRO A 151 16.73 15.34 -3.20
C PRO A 151 17.69 14.47 -2.38
N TYR A 152 17.51 13.16 -2.47
CA TYR A 152 18.39 12.17 -1.86
C TYR A 152 18.95 11.26 -2.95
N HIS A 153 20.26 11.18 -3.08
CA HIS A 153 20.90 10.42 -4.14
C HIS A 153 21.12 8.96 -3.71
N GLN A 154 20.17 8.08 -4.05
CA GLN A 154 20.25 6.64 -3.78
C GLN A 154 19.84 5.84 -5.00
N LYS A 155 20.78 5.07 -5.55
CA LYS A 155 20.51 4.20 -6.70
C LYS A 155 20.00 2.84 -6.20
N ALA A 156 18.75 2.55 -6.44
CA ALA A 156 18.24 1.19 -6.28
C ALA A 156 18.84 0.28 -7.38
N PRO A 157 19.28 -0.94 -7.07
CA PRO A 157 19.63 -1.92 -8.08
C PRO A 157 18.51 -2.17 -9.06
N ARG A 158 18.85 -2.50 -10.30
CA ARG A 158 17.83 -2.83 -11.30
C ARG A 158 17.20 -4.18 -10.97
N GLN A 159 15.88 -4.27 -11.08
CA GLN A 159 15.17 -5.53 -10.98
C GLN A 159 15.73 -6.54 -12.00
N PRO A 160 15.88 -7.83 -11.63
CA PRO A 160 16.38 -8.86 -12.54
C PRO A 160 15.52 -8.96 -13.82
N LEU A 161 16.17 -9.05 -14.97
CA LEU A 161 15.53 -9.07 -16.30
C LEU A 161 14.49 -10.21 -16.46
N LYS A 162 14.72 -11.35 -15.81
CA LYS A 162 13.82 -12.52 -15.86
C LYS A 162 12.44 -12.23 -15.27
N LEU A 163 12.35 -11.41 -14.24
CA LEU A 163 11.07 -10.96 -13.68
C LEU A 163 10.38 -9.98 -14.63
N GLY A 164 11.15 -9.08 -15.27
CA GLY A 164 10.61 -8.10 -16.19
C GLY A 164 9.81 -8.75 -17.33
N LEU A 165 10.37 -9.72 -18.03
CA LEU A 165 9.74 -10.27 -19.24
C LEU A 165 8.49 -11.10 -18.93
N LEU A 166 8.54 -12.02 -17.97
CA LEU A 166 7.39 -12.86 -17.61
C LEU A 166 6.29 -12.04 -16.93
N TYR A 167 6.69 -11.12 -16.06
CA TYR A 167 5.78 -10.19 -15.40
C TYR A 167 5.08 -9.28 -16.41
N HIS A 168 5.82 -8.72 -17.36
CA HIS A 168 5.25 -7.91 -18.45
C HIS A 168 4.31 -8.74 -19.32
N LEU A 169 4.67 -9.96 -19.69
CA LEU A 169 3.83 -10.82 -20.52
C LEU A 169 2.50 -11.17 -19.81
N LEU A 170 2.54 -11.46 -18.53
CA LEU A 170 1.35 -11.84 -17.75
C LEU A 170 0.54 -10.64 -17.28
N PHE A 171 1.21 -9.59 -16.79
CA PHE A 171 0.52 -8.41 -16.23
C PHE A 171 0.09 -7.41 -17.31
N GLU A 172 0.87 -7.18 -18.34
CA GLU A 172 0.45 -6.32 -19.46
C GLU A 172 -0.68 -6.94 -20.26
N THR A 173 -0.70 -8.27 -20.39
CA THR A 173 -1.77 -8.97 -21.14
C THR A 173 -3.05 -9.13 -20.31
N PHE A 174 -2.93 -9.40 -19.01
CA PHE A 174 -4.08 -9.71 -18.14
C PHE A 174 -4.38 -8.59 -17.13
N GLY A 175 -3.38 -7.92 -16.57
CA GLY A 175 -3.56 -6.87 -15.56
C GLY A 175 -4.19 -5.61 -16.12
N VAL A 176 -3.78 -5.19 -17.34
CA VAL A 176 -4.33 -3.98 -18.02
C VAL A 176 -5.82 -4.11 -18.32
N GLN A 177 -6.31 -5.32 -18.54
CA GLN A 177 -7.74 -5.54 -18.82
C GLN A 177 -8.60 -5.45 -17.56
N LEU A 178 -8.01 -5.62 -16.38
CA LEU A 178 -8.71 -5.64 -15.09
C LEU A 178 -8.64 -4.28 -14.38
N HIS A 179 -7.64 -3.47 -14.68
CA HIS A 179 -7.43 -2.18 -14.03
C HIS A 179 -7.97 -1.04 -14.89
N ARG A 180 -9.05 -0.40 -14.41
CA ARG A 180 -9.56 0.83 -15.00
C ARG A 180 -9.03 2.02 -14.21
N PRO A 181 -8.29 2.97 -14.85
CA PRO A 181 -7.79 4.15 -14.15
C PRO A 181 -8.96 4.89 -13.49
N ALA A 182 -8.82 5.17 -12.20
CA ALA A 182 -9.78 5.99 -11.50
C ALA A 182 -9.73 7.42 -12.05
N ARG A 183 -10.86 7.94 -12.48
CA ARG A 183 -11.02 9.33 -12.93
C ARG A 183 -12.07 10.01 -12.08
N ASP A 184 -11.85 11.30 -11.79
CA ASP A 184 -12.81 12.14 -11.09
C ASP A 184 -13.29 11.52 -9.77
N VAL A 185 -12.32 11.12 -8.92
CA VAL A 185 -12.62 10.59 -7.59
C VAL A 185 -12.88 11.77 -6.66
N PRO A 186 -14.14 11.97 -6.22
CA PRO A 186 -14.48 13.06 -5.31
C PRO A 186 -13.91 12.77 -3.91
N PRO A 187 -13.82 13.81 -3.05
CA PRO A 187 -13.54 13.58 -1.64
C PRO A 187 -14.64 12.69 -1.02
N PRO A 188 -14.30 11.93 0.04
CA PRO A 188 -15.28 11.11 0.73
C PRO A 188 -16.41 11.97 1.32
N ALA A 189 -17.60 11.39 1.45
CA ALA A 189 -18.68 12.03 2.18
C ALA A 189 -18.27 12.31 3.63
N SER A 190 -18.88 13.33 4.23
CA SER A 190 -18.49 13.84 5.55
C SER A 190 -18.93 12.95 6.73
N ASP A 191 -19.81 11.98 6.49
CA ASP A 191 -20.24 11.07 7.54
C ASP A 191 -19.07 10.18 8.02
N PRO A 192 -19.02 9.81 9.31
CA PRO A 192 -17.89 9.08 9.87
C PRO A 192 -17.62 7.73 9.21
N VAL A 193 -18.65 7.00 8.78
CA VAL A 193 -18.48 5.66 8.18
C VAL A 193 -17.88 5.77 6.78
N SER A 194 -18.39 6.69 5.95
CA SER A 194 -17.85 6.92 4.60
C SER A 194 -16.42 7.45 4.65
N ARG A 195 -16.14 8.41 5.55
CA ARG A 195 -14.78 8.90 5.79
C ARG A 195 -13.86 7.77 6.27
N GLY A 196 -14.30 6.97 7.22
CA GLY A 196 -13.52 5.86 7.75
C GLY A 196 -13.25 4.76 6.72
N ARG A 197 -14.21 4.47 5.85
CA ARG A 197 -14.01 3.55 4.71
C ARG A 197 -12.93 4.05 3.77
N TYR A 198 -12.98 5.33 3.41
CA TYR A 198 -11.97 5.97 2.58
C TYR A 198 -10.58 5.87 3.22
N LEU A 199 -10.46 6.27 4.48
CA LEU A 199 -9.20 6.23 5.21
C LEU A 199 -8.65 4.81 5.36
N ALA A 200 -9.47 3.83 5.72
CA ALA A 200 -9.06 2.43 5.82
C ALA A 200 -8.59 1.86 4.46
N GLN A 201 -9.17 2.34 3.36
CA GLN A 201 -8.76 1.97 2.02
C GLN A 201 -7.38 2.54 1.67
N ILE A 202 -7.18 3.86 1.82
CA ILE A 202 -5.91 4.51 1.47
C ILE A 202 -4.80 4.28 2.51
N ALA A 203 -5.14 3.96 3.77
CA ALA A 203 -4.21 3.44 4.78
C ALA A 203 -3.87 1.95 4.57
N THR A 204 -4.29 1.37 3.47
CA THR A 204 -3.99 -0.01 3.06
C THR A 204 -4.43 -1.11 4.03
N CYS A 205 -5.34 -0.83 4.97
CA CYS A 205 -5.87 -1.84 5.91
C CYS A 205 -6.43 -3.06 5.17
N THR A 206 -7.13 -2.80 4.05
CA THR A 206 -7.73 -3.84 3.20
C THR A 206 -6.70 -4.74 2.54
N TYR A 207 -5.49 -4.24 2.28
CA TYR A 207 -4.42 -4.99 1.61
C TYR A 207 -4.07 -6.28 2.38
N CYS A 208 -3.91 -6.19 3.70
CA CYS A 208 -3.61 -7.33 4.56
C CYS A 208 -4.88 -7.98 5.14
N HIS A 209 -5.81 -7.17 5.66
CA HIS A 209 -6.99 -7.66 6.38
C HIS A 209 -8.12 -8.20 5.48
N SER A 210 -7.99 -8.04 4.17
CA SER A 210 -8.84 -8.65 3.14
C SER A 210 -8.06 -9.54 2.17
N ALA A 211 -6.83 -9.94 2.50
CA ALA A 211 -6.00 -10.76 1.64
C ALA A 211 -6.56 -12.19 1.49
N GLY A 212 -6.91 -12.56 0.29
CA GLY A 212 -7.37 -13.90 -0.08
C GLY A 212 -6.32 -14.68 -0.87
N LYS A 213 -6.40 -16.01 -0.89
CA LYS A 213 -5.51 -16.88 -1.69
C LYS A 213 -5.54 -16.61 -3.20
N ARG A 214 -6.63 -16.02 -3.69
CA ARG A 214 -6.83 -15.70 -5.12
C ARG A 214 -6.75 -14.22 -5.42
N GLY A 215 -6.23 -13.42 -4.48
CA GLY A 215 -6.15 -11.96 -4.57
C GLY A 215 -6.95 -11.23 -3.48
N PRO A 216 -6.91 -9.89 -3.47
CA PRO A 216 -7.61 -9.09 -2.48
C PRO A 216 -9.13 -9.25 -2.60
N ARG A 217 -9.80 -9.26 -1.46
CA ARG A 217 -11.26 -9.24 -1.39
C ARG A 217 -11.76 -7.81 -1.44
N LEU A 218 -12.75 -7.58 -2.27
CA LEU A 218 -13.34 -6.26 -2.47
C LEU A 218 -14.56 -6.05 -1.55
N PRO A 219 -15.02 -4.81 -1.36
CA PRO A 219 -16.28 -4.53 -0.69
C PRO A 219 -17.43 -5.34 -1.32
N GLY A 220 -18.21 -6.02 -0.48
CA GLY A 220 -19.26 -6.95 -0.93
C GLY A 220 -18.85 -8.43 -0.91
N ASP A 221 -17.56 -8.75 -0.84
CA ASP A 221 -17.11 -10.11 -0.57
C ASP A 221 -17.50 -10.50 0.89
N PRO A 222 -18.06 -11.69 1.11
CA PRO A 222 -18.46 -12.13 2.46
C PRO A 222 -17.32 -12.16 3.49
N LEU A 223 -16.07 -12.22 3.04
CA LEU A 223 -14.89 -12.25 3.90
C LEU A 223 -14.08 -10.93 3.86
N TYR A 224 -14.69 -9.86 3.34
CA TYR A 224 -14.05 -8.54 3.34
C TYR A 224 -13.72 -8.09 4.77
N MET A 225 -12.49 -7.68 5.03
CA MET A 225 -11.95 -7.29 6.35
C MET A 225 -12.00 -8.40 7.43
N ALA A 226 -12.33 -9.63 7.07
CA ALA A 226 -12.38 -10.76 8.00
C ALA A 226 -11.02 -11.45 8.25
N GLY A 227 -9.93 -10.77 7.91
CA GLY A 227 -8.55 -11.23 8.11
C GLY A 227 -7.92 -11.92 6.90
N GLY A 228 -6.61 -12.02 6.89
CA GLY A 228 -5.83 -12.64 5.82
C GLY A 228 -5.95 -14.17 5.79
N GLU A 229 -6.01 -14.75 4.60
CA GLU A 229 -5.90 -16.22 4.41
C GLU A 229 -4.45 -16.65 4.25
N VAL A 230 -3.62 -15.79 3.68
CA VAL A 230 -2.20 -16.03 3.46
C VAL A 230 -1.43 -15.34 4.57
N PRO A 231 -0.46 -16.01 5.21
CA PRO A 231 0.41 -15.35 6.15
C PRO A 231 1.34 -14.39 5.43
N PHE A 232 1.72 -13.33 6.11
CA PHE A 232 2.97 -12.66 5.87
C PHE A 232 4.07 -13.57 6.44
N GLU A 233 5.05 -13.96 5.62
CA GLU A 233 6.13 -14.87 5.98
C GLU A 233 7.48 -14.26 5.68
N ASP A 234 8.35 -14.25 6.70
CA ASP A 234 9.70 -13.70 6.62
C ASP A 234 10.64 -14.49 7.55
N PRO A 235 11.88 -14.83 7.13
CA PRO A 235 12.80 -15.62 7.93
C PRO A 235 13.17 -15.01 9.29
N ALA A 236 13.18 -13.68 9.41
CA ALA A 236 13.50 -12.99 10.66
C ALA A 236 12.27 -12.82 11.56
N ILE A 237 11.08 -12.99 11.04
CA ILE A 237 9.80 -12.76 11.75
C ILE A 237 9.07 -14.08 12.03
N GLY A 238 9.01 -14.96 11.06
CA GLY A 238 8.14 -16.14 11.03
C GLY A 238 6.85 -15.87 10.24
N LYS A 239 5.73 -16.46 10.67
CA LYS A 239 4.43 -16.33 9.98
C LYS A 239 3.45 -15.50 10.79
N VAL A 240 2.88 -14.47 10.16
CA VAL A 240 1.90 -13.57 10.77
C VAL A 240 0.68 -13.43 9.88
N TRP A 241 -0.51 -13.67 10.44
CA TRP A 241 -1.79 -13.48 9.75
C TRP A 241 -2.45 -12.18 10.20
N ALA A 242 -2.95 -11.40 9.24
CA ALA A 242 -3.76 -10.22 9.53
C ALA A 242 -5.08 -10.65 10.19
N ARG A 243 -5.43 -9.99 11.30
CA ARG A 243 -6.58 -10.36 12.15
C ARG A 243 -7.92 -9.97 11.53
N ASN A 244 -9.00 -10.60 12.01
CA ASN A 244 -10.36 -10.25 11.65
C ASN A 244 -10.73 -8.89 12.26
N LEU A 245 -11.05 -7.91 11.39
CA LEU A 245 -11.44 -6.56 11.78
C LEU A 245 -12.98 -6.34 11.74
N THR A 246 -13.77 -7.37 11.41
CA THR A 246 -15.22 -7.25 11.46
C THR A 246 -15.74 -7.26 12.90
N PRO A 247 -16.95 -6.74 13.17
CA PRO A 247 -17.50 -6.69 14.53
C PRO A 247 -18.06 -8.02 15.02
N ASP A 248 -17.46 -9.15 14.65
CA ASP A 248 -17.77 -10.46 15.22
C ASP A 248 -17.34 -10.53 16.69
N LEU A 249 -18.21 -11.05 17.55
CA LEU A 249 -18.00 -11.06 19.00
C LEU A 249 -16.89 -12.00 19.46
N GLU A 250 -16.64 -13.08 18.75
CA GLU A 250 -15.69 -14.11 19.18
C GLU A 250 -14.34 -13.95 18.48
N THR A 251 -14.34 -13.72 17.18
CA THR A 251 -13.14 -13.76 16.34
C THR A 251 -12.68 -12.40 15.85
N GLY A 252 -13.51 -11.35 16.00
CA GLY A 252 -13.28 -9.99 15.51
C GLY A 252 -13.24 -8.93 16.61
N LEU A 253 -13.70 -7.74 16.24
CA LEU A 253 -13.65 -6.54 17.08
C LEU A 253 -14.95 -6.33 17.89
N GLY A 254 -15.95 -7.23 17.82
CA GLY A 254 -17.30 -6.99 18.33
C GLY A 254 -17.38 -6.67 19.82
N ARG A 255 -16.65 -7.41 20.65
CA ARG A 255 -16.64 -7.24 22.12
C ARG A 255 -15.87 -6.03 22.64
N TYR A 256 -15.09 -5.38 21.80
CA TYR A 256 -14.24 -4.26 22.21
C TYR A 256 -14.93 -2.91 21.93
N SER A 257 -14.79 -1.97 22.85
CA SER A 257 -15.30 -0.62 22.65
C SER A 257 -14.55 0.11 21.53
N PRO A 258 -15.16 1.13 20.90
CA PRO A 258 -14.46 1.98 19.93
C PRO A 258 -13.13 2.54 20.45
N ALA A 259 -13.11 3.00 21.70
CA ALA A 259 -11.90 3.54 22.34
C ALA A 259 -10.78 2.48 22.48
N GLN A 260 -11.12 1.23 22.78
CA GLN A 260 -10.12 0.15 22.83
C GLN A 260 -9.53 -0.16 21.46
N VAL A 261 -10.36 -0.19 20.40
CA VAL A 261 -9.88 -0.42 19.04
C VAL A 261 -8.98 0.73 18.58
N LYS A 262 -9.37 1.99 18.84
CA LYS A 262 -8.54 3.17 18.56
C LYS A 262 -7.20 3.10 19.30
N ALA A 263 -7.22 2.82 20.59
CA ALA A 263 -6.00 2.71 21.39
C ALA A 263 -5.05 1.60 20.86
N ALA A 264 -5.58 0.49 20.37
CA ALA A 264 -4.76 -0.57 19.77
C ALA A 264 -4.04 -0.08 18.49
N ILE A 265 -4.72 0.70 17.64
CA ILE A 265 -4.09 1.29 16.43
C ILE A 265 -3.00 2.30 16.83
N GLN A 266 -3.23 3.08 17.87
CA GLN A 266 -2.28 4.13 18.32
C GLN A 266 -1.06 3.55 19.04
N SER A 267 -1.25 2.52 19.85
CA SER A 267 -0.20 1.99 20.74
C SER A 267 0.58 0.81 20.18
N GLY A 268 0.06 0.12 19.16
CA GLY A 268 0.63 -1.14 18.69
C GLY A 268 0.45 -2.31 19.68
N VAL A 269 -0.42 -2.14 20.66
CA VAL A 269 -0.79 -3.21 21.61
C VAL A 269 -2.10 -3.83 21.16
N ARG A 270 -2.08 -5.14 20.96
CA ARG A 270 -3.27 -5.93 20.60
C ARG A 270 -4.31 -5.88 21.74
N LEU A 271 -5.54 -6.16 21.38
CA LEU A 271 -6.65 -6.19 22.34
C LEU A 271 -6.55 -7.31 23.38
N ASP A 272 -5.65 -8.28 23.18
CA ASP A 272 -5.27 -9.32 24.15
C ASP A 272 -4.05 -8.93 25.02
N GLY A 273 -3.58 -7.67 24.93
CA GLY A 273 -2.47 -7.13 25.70
C GLY A 273 -1.07 -7.39 25.11
N LYS A 274 -0.95 -8.20 24.07
CA LYS A 274 0.35 -8.48 23.43
C LYS A 274 0.74 -7.39 22.43
N LYS A 275 2.02 -7.16 22.24
CA LYS A 275 2.50 -6.25 21.20
C LYS A 275 2.18 -6.79 19.81
N MET A 276 1.90 -5.90 18.86
CA MET A 276 1.75 -6.27 17.45
C MET A 276 3.09 -6.72 16.88
N ALA A 277 3.05 -7.63 15.92
CA ALA A 277 4.23 -8.07 15.18
C ALA A 277 4.37 -7.32 13.84
N PRO A 278 5.56 -7.28 13.24
CA PRO A 278 5.71 -6.83 11.86
C PRO A 278 4.81 -7.64 10.88
N PRO A 279 4.33 -7.05 9.79
CA PRO A 279 4.57 -5.66 9.37
C PRO A 279 3.72 -4.62 10.13
N MET A 280 2.67 -5.01 10.87
CA MET A 280 1.74 -4.07 11.51
C MET A 280 2.44 -3.15 12.52
N SER A 281 3.37 -3.69 13.33
CA SER A 281 4.13 -2.89 14.31
C SER A 281 4.98 -1.79 13.67
N GLN A 282 5.44 -1.98 12.43
CA GLN A 282 6.20 -0.99 11.68
C GLN A 282 5.32 0.15 11.12
N LEU A 283 4.01 -0.09 11.00
CA LEU A 283 3.05 0.92 10.55
C LEU A 283 2.50 1.78 11.71
N ILE A 284 2.61 1.30 12.95
CA ILE A 284 2.09 2.02 14.12
C ILE A 284 2.69 3.42 14.28
N PRO A 285 4.00 3.67 14.10
CA PRO A 285 4.56 5.02 14.19
C PRO A 285 3.87 6.03 13.26
N HIS A 286 3.42 5.57 12.09
CA HIS A 286 2.64 6.39 11.16
C HIS A 286 1.21 6.58 11.66
N TYR A 287 0.48 5.50 11.90
CA TYR A 287 -0.94 5.58 12.28
C TYR A 287 -1.18 6.27 13.61
N SER A 288 -0.23 6.21 14.56
CA SER A 288 -0.33 6.94 15.83
C SER A 288 -0.36 8.45 15.66
N GLY A 289 0.16 8.97 14.53
CA GLY A 289 0.11 10.39 14.18
C GLY A 289 -1.16 10.81 13.44
N MET A 290 -2.08 9.91 13.16
CA MET A 290 -3.39 10.28 12.59
C MET A 290 -4.20 11.09 13.58
N THR A 291 -5.02 12.02 13.06
CA THR A 291 -5.92 12.79 13.90
C THR A 291 -6.92 11.90 14.63
N ASP A 292 -7.34 12.30 15.81
CA ASP A 292 -8.35 11.58 16.60
C ASP A 292 -9.65 11.36 15.80
N GLY A 293 -10.08 12.37 15.05
CA GLY A 293 -11.28 12.28 14.22
C GLY A 293 -11.16 11.26 13.07
N ASP A 294 -9.97 11.12 12.49
CA ASP A 294 -9.73 10.14 11.43
C ASP A 294 -9.65 8.70 11.98
N LEU A 295 -9.03 8.52 13.13
CA LEU A 295 -9.04 7.23 13.82
C LEU A 295 -10.44 6.83 14.26
N ASP A 296 -11.23 7.77 14.81
CA ASP A 296 -12.62 7.52 15.19
C ASP A 296 -13.47 7.15 13.97
N ALA A 297 -13.24 7.80 12.82
CA ALA A 297 -13.91 7.47 11.58
C ALA A 297 -13.55 6.04 11.09
N ILE A 298 -12.27 5.67 11.12
CA ILE A 298 -11.83 4.30 10.79
C ILE A 298 -12.54 3.29 11.71
N VAL A 299 -12.57 3.54 13.01
CA VAL A 299 -13.22 2.64 13.98
C VAL A 299 -14.72 2.57 13.72
N ALA A 300 -15.39 3.70 13.41
CA ALA A 300 -16.80 3.72 13.05
C ALA A 300 -17.08 2.85 11.81
N PHE A 301 -16.24 2.95 10.79
CA PHE A 301 -16.33 2.09 9.61
C PHE A 301 -16.15 0.61 9.97
N LEU A 302 -15.12 0.23 10.71
CA LEU A 302 -14.87 -1.16 11.10
C LEU A 302 -16.05 -1.74 11.90
N LYS A 303 -16.64 -0.94 12.79
CA LYS A 303 -17.81 -1.33 13.56
C LYS A 303 -19.11 -1.39 12.76
N SER A 304 -19.18 -0.74 11.62
CA SER A 304 -20.34 -0.78 10.71
C SER A 304 -20.33 -1.97 9.74
N LEU A 305 -19.23 -2.72 9.67
CA LEU A 305 -19.13 -3.89 8.80
C LEU A 305 -20.07 -5.01 9.25
N PRO A 306 -20.55 -5.87 8.34
CA PRO A 306 -21.20 -7.11 8.73
C PRO A 306 -20.27 -7.98 9.60
N PRO A 307 -20.75 -8.55 10.72
CA PRO A 307 -19.94 -9.47 11.51
C PRO A 307 -19.68 -10.77 10.73
N VAL A 308 -18.43 -11.20 10.68
CA VAL A 308 -18.01 -12.44 10.03
C VAL A 308 -17.28 -13.31 11.05
N HIS A 309 -17.90 -14.44 11.40
CA HIS A 309 -17.24 -15.40 12.30
C HIS A 309 -16.13 -16.14 11.56
N ARG A 310 -14.89 -15.74 11.81
CA ARG A 310 -13.71 -16.35 11.19
C ARG A 310 -12.51 -16.30 12.13
N ALA A 311 -12.11 -17.46 12.63
CA ALA A 311 -10.86 -17.61 13.36
C ALA A 311 -9.68 -17.49 12.41
N VAL A 312 -8.74 -16.61 12.74
CA VAL A 312 -7.48 -16.44 12.04
C VAL A 312 -6.38 -17.14 12.82
N PRO A 313 -5.47 -17.90 12.20
CA PRO A 313 -4.39 -18.59 12.91
C PRO A 313 -3.55 -17.63 13.76
N GLU A 314 -3.07 -18.13 14.90
CA GLU A 314 -2.12 -17.35 15.72
C GLU A 314 -0.77 -17.24 15.02
N ARG A 315 -0.08 -16.12 15.29
CA ARG A 315 1.25 -15.86 14.75
C ARG A 315 2.26 -16.93 15.22
N GLN A 316 3.13 -17.32 14.32
CA GLN A 316 4.22 -18.26 14.55
C GLN A 316 5.55 -17.50 14.40
N LEU A 317 5.99 -16.88 15.48
CA LEU A 317 7.18 -16.02 15.47
C LEU A 317 8.45 -16.82 15.71
N VAL A 318 9.59 -16.34 15.18
CA VAL A 318 10.91 -16.85 15.57
C VAL A 318 11.14 -16.61 17.06
N PRO A 319 11.92 -17.48 17.77
CA PRO A 319 12.04 -17.44 19.23
C PRO A 319 12.48 -16.08 19.79
N ALA A 320 13.44 -15.42 19.14
CA ALA A 320 13.95 -14.11 19.58
C ALA A 320 12.82 -13.05 19.56
N LEU A 321 12.10 -12.92 18.45
CA LEU A 321 11.00 -11.96 18.32
C LEU A 321 9.83 -12.31 19.24
N ALA A 322 9.56 -13.60 19.45
CA ALA A 322 8.50 -14.03 20.37
C ALA A 322 8.76 -13.63 21.82
N ALA A 323 10.03 -13.52 22.24
CA ALA A 323 10.42 -13.03 23.56
C ALA A 323 10.16 -11.52 23.71
N ASP A 324 10.46 -10.71 22.70
CA ASP A 324 10.32 -9.25 22.72
C ASP A 324 8.86 -8.77 22.63
N LEU A 325 7.98 -9.58 22.08
CA LEU A 325 6.57 -9.24 21.83
C LEU A 325 5.57 -9.85 22.82
N ARG A 326 6.07 -10.33 23.97
CA ARG A 326 5.25 -10.82 25.09
C ARG A 326 4.56 -9.70 25.84
#